data_e20f9e867dd1c1d02c4c00da183540ff
#
_entry.id   e20f9e867dd1c1d02c4c00da183540ff
#
_cell.length_a   1.000
_cell.length_b   1.000
_cell.length_c   1.000
_cell.angle_alpha   90.00
_cell.angle_beta   90.00
_cell.angle_gamma   90.00
#
_symmetry.space_group_name_H-M   'P 1'
#
loop_
_entity.id
_entity.type
_entity.pdbx_description
1 polymer ?
#
loop_
_entity_poly.entity_id
_entity_poly.type
_entity_poly.pdbx_seq_one_letter_code
_entity_poly.pdbx_strand_id
1 'polypeptide(L)'
;WRGGLTYWKFDNETGQVDEENSFTFEFPPYTQDLSDAGKEASYGWGFTNSFCTEMYYGGMEEGRPPFEAGCSSRDVDYLHVTNWKKAEKLVQNGVYEMVNGMKVITIEMAIEHDLFFLIPEPKSPHGVDVDPTGDYIVVAGKLDSHAWVYSFEKIMKAIDEENFEGTD
;
A
#
# COMPACT_ATOMS: atom_id res chain seq x y z
N TRP A 1 -14.58 -4.97 -7.50
CA TRP A 1 -13.44 -5.29 -6.65
C TRP A 1 -12.88 -4.01 -6.09
N ARG A 2 -12.58 -4.00 -4.80
CA ARG A 2 -11.83 -2.96 -4.12
C ARG A 2 -10.80 -3.66 -3.25
N GLY A 3 -9.55 -3.25 -3.32
CA GLY A 3 -8.51 -3.70 -2.41
C GLY A 3 -8.60 -2.94 -1.09
N GLY A 4 -7.89 -3.43 -0.09
CA GLY A 4 -7.81 -2.72 1.17
C GLY A 4 -6.73 -3.27 2.08
N LEU A 5 -6.25 -2.42 2.97
CA LEU A 5 -5.33 -2.75 4.03
C LEU A 5 -5.99 -2.43 5.37
N THR A 6 -6.16 -3.44 6.23
CA THR A 6 -6.79 -3.25 7.53
C THR A 6 -5.76 -3.06 8.64
N TYR A 7 -5.90 -1.97 9.37
CA TYR A 7 -5.21 -1.74 10.62
C TYR A 7 -6.03 -2.34 11.76
N TRP A 8 -5.47 -3.35 12.43
CA TRP A 8 -6.06 -3.95 13.61
C TRP A 8 -5.38 -3.40 14.86
N LYS A 9 -6.17 -2.72 15.70
CA LYS A 9 -5.71 -2.30 17.01
C LYS A 9 -5.81 -3.48 17.99
N PHE A 10 -4.76 -3.70 18.76
CA PHE A 10 -4.76 -4.70 19.82
C PHE A 10 -4.73 -4.04 21.19
N ASP A 11 -5.50 -4.59 22.11
CA ASP A 11 -5.33 -4.36 23.53
C ASP A 11 -4.15 -5.21 24.02
N ASN A 12 -3.07 -4.57 24.42
CA ASN A 12 -1.86 -5.25 24.87
C ASN A 12 -2.01 -5.99 26.20
N GLU A 13 -3.03 -5.65 27.02
CA GLU A 13 -3.28 -6.32 28.30
C GLU A 13 -4.06 -7.62 28.11
N THR A 14 -5.06 -7.61 27.24
CA THR A 14 -5.92 -8.76 26.98
C THR A 14 -5.51 -9.57 25.75
N GLY A 15 -4.74 -8.99 24.84
CA GLY A 15 -4.37 -9.58 23.56
C GLY A 15 -5.53 -9.65 22.56
N GLN A 16 -6.62 -8.96 22.83
CA GLN A 16 -7.80 -8.95 21.95
C GLN A 16 -7.77 -7.79 20.97
N VAL A 17 -8.45 -7.96 19.84
CA VAL A 17 -8.64 -6.90 18.86
C VAL A 17 -9.59 -5.85 19.43
N ASP A 18 -9.19 -4.61 19.40
CA ASP A 18 -10.03 -3.45 19.65
C ASP A 18 -10.68 -3.03 18.34
N GLU A 19 -11.84 -3.58 18.04
CA GLU A 19 -12.56 -3.33 16.79
C GLU A 19 -12.99 -1.86 16.67
N GLU A 20 -13.27 -1.19 17.80
CA GLU A 20 -13.69 0.21 17.80
C GLU A 20 -12.58 1.15 17.30
N ASN A 21 -11.32 0.82 17.57
CA ASN A 21 -10.16 1.61 17.15
C ASN A 21 -9.46 1.00 15.92
N SER A 22 -10.03 -0.02 15.30
CA SER A 22 -9.57 -0.60 14.05
C SER A 22 -10.23 0.06 12.84
N PHE A 23 -9.54 0.06 11.70
CA PHE A 23 -10.04 0.65 10.47
C PHE A 23 -9.38 0.04 9.23
N THR A 24 -9.98 0.28 8.07
CA THR A 24 -9.47 -0.20 6.77
C THR A 24 -9.18 0.99 5.86
N PHE A 25 -8.04 0.96 5.18
CA PHE A 25 -7.82 1.77 4.00
C PHE A 25 -8.47 1.11 2.80
N GLU A 26 -9.23 1.87 2.04
CA GLU A 26 -9.61 1.47 0.70
C GLU A 26 -8.44 1.68 -0.25
N PHE A 27 -8.12 0.65 -1.05
CA PHE A 27 -7.10 0.70 -2.07
C PHE A 27 -7.71 0.76 -3.47
N PRO A 28 -6.94 1.18 -4.48
CA PRO A 28 -7.38 1.12 -5.87
C PRO A 28 -7.89 -0.27 -6.25
N PRO A 29 -8.84 -0.36 -7.19
CA PRO A 29 -9.55 -1.61 -7.49
C PRO A 29 -8.75 -2.55 -8.41
N TYR A 30 -7.47 -2.71 -8.17
CA TYR A 30 -6.62 -3.72 -8.80
C TYR A 30 -6.02 -4.63 -7.71
N THR A 31 -5.31 -5.64 -8.13
CA THR A 31 -4.77 -6.65 -7.20
C THR A 31 -3.64 -6.05 -6.35
N GLN A 32 -3.72 -6.25 -5.05
CA GLN A 32 -2.63 -6.08 -4.11
C GLN A 32 -2.08 -7.45 -3.72
N ASP A 33 -0.81 -7.48 -3.36
CA ASP A 33 -0.15 -8.71 -2.95
C ASP A 33 0.31 -8.61 -1.49
N LEU A 34 1.59 -8.71 -1.22
CA LEU A 34 2.12 -8.76 0.14
C LEU A 34 2.28 -7.37 0.76
N SER A 35 2.25 -7.32 2.08
CA SER A 35 2.40 -6.10 2.85
C SER A 35 3.35 -6.32 4.02
N ASP A 36 4.13 -5.29 4.37
CA ASP A 36 4.84 -5.21 5.64
C ASP A 36 4.63 -3.84 6.31
N ALA A 37 4.73 -3.81 7.62
CA ALA A 37 4.62 -2.59 8.39
C ALA A 37 6.00 -1.97 8.63
N GLY A 38 6.04 -0.64 8.62
CA GLY A 38 7.24 0.11 8.97
C GLY A 38 7.72 -0.18 10.38
N LYS A 39 9.05 -0.24 10.53
CA LYS A 39 9.76 -0.52 11.77
C LYS A 39 10.63 0.69 12.11
N GLU A 40 10.97 0.89 13.35
CA GLU A 40 11.88 1.95 13.82
C GLU A 40 11.77 3.27 13.01
N ALA A 41 12.67 3.54 12.06
CA ALA A 41 12.70 4.77 11.27
C ALA A 41 11.41 5.00 10.45
N SER A 42 10.79 3.94 9.95
CA SER A 42 9.55 4.00 9.18
C SER A 42 8.30 3.65 10.00
N TYR A 43 8.40 3.62 11.34
CA TYR A 43 7.24 3.35 12.19
C TYR A 43 6.08 4.31 11.93
N GLY A 44 4.91 3.75 11.76
CA GLY A 44 3.70 4.53 11.42
C GLY A 44 3.32 4.46 9.95
N TRP A 45 4.15 3.82 9.14
CA TRP A 45 3.93 3.59 7.73
C TRP A 45 3.68 2.11 7.42
N GLY A 46 2.98 1.85 6.33
CA GLY A 46 2.74 0.52 5.78
C GLY A 46 3.08 0.51 4.30
N PHE A 47 3.54 -0.63 3.83
CA PHE A 47 4.00 -0.84 2.45
C PHE A 47 3.29 -2.05 1.87
N THR A 48 2.71 -1.91 0.68
CA THR A 48 1.95 -2.99 0.03
C THR A 48 2.23 -2.96 -1.47
N ASN A 49 2.61 -4.09 -2.04
CA ASN A 49 2.76 -4.22 -3.48
C ASN A 49 1.42 -4.18 -4.19
N SER A 50 1.37 -3.54 -5.36
CA SER A 50 0.35 -3.84 -6.35
C SER A 50 0.79 -4.98 -7.27
N PHE A 51 -0.14 -5.49 -8.03
CA PHE A 51 0.09 -6.59 -8.93
C PHE A 51 -0.92 -6.53 -10.07
N CYS A 52 -0.44 -6.58 -11.31
CA CYS A 52 -1.30 -6.54 -12.49
C CYS A 52 -2.24 -5.33 -12.56
N THR A 53 -1.74 -4.14 -12.35
CA THR A 53 -2.54 -2.90 -12.39
C THR A 53 -3.25 -2.72 -13.73
N GLU A 54 -2.58 -3.04 -14.84
CA GLU A 54 -3.16 -3.01 -16.18
C GLU A 54 -4.34 -3.97 -16.35
N MET A 55 -4.35 -5.09 -15.63
CA MET A 55 -5.45 -6.04 -15.71
C MET A 55 -6.79 -5.42 -15.29
N TYR A 56 -6.77 -4.48 -14.37
CA TYR A 56 -7.96 -3.72 -14.00
C TYR A 56 -8.40 -2.76 -15.11
N TYR A 57 -7.46 -2.05 -15.73
CA TYR A 57 -7.76 -1.05 -16.74
C TYR A 57 -8.00 -1.62 -18.14
N GLY A 58 -7.51 -2.80 -18.43
CA GLY A 58 -7.61 -3.39 -19.75
C GLY A 58 -7.57 -4.90 -19.80
N GLY A 59 -7.07 -5.58 -18.78
CA GLY A 59 -6.98 -7.04 -18.72
C GLY A 59 -8.32 -7.72 -18.47
N MET A 60 -9.27 -7.01 -17.88
CA MET A 60 -10.65 -7.45 -17.67
C MET A 60 -11.56 -7.16 -18.87
N GLU A 61 -11.05 -6.51 -19.91
CA GLU A 61 -11.78 -6.27 -21.15
C GLU A 61 -12.00 -7.54 -21.94
N GLU A 62 -13.08 -7.53 -22.74
CA GLU A 62 -13.43 -8.65 -23.59
C GLU A 62 -12.28 -9.01 -24.55
N GLY A 63 -11.94 -10.30 -24.59
CA GLY A 63 -10.86 -10.84 -25.43
C GLY A 63 -9.46 -10.76 -24.83
N ARG A 64 -9.28 -10.19 -23.63
CA ARG A 64 -8.02 -10.23 -22.90
C ARG A 64 -8.04 -11.32 -21.84
N PRO A 65 -7.07 -12.23 -21.87
CA PRO A 65 -6.98 -13.26 -20.84
C PRO A 65 -6.52 -12.65 -19.53
N PRO A 66 -7.16 -12.96 -18.40
CA PRO A 66 -6.76 -12.50 -17.08
C PRO A 66 -5.58 -13.31 -16.53
N PHE A 67 -4.51 -13.42 -17.31
CA PHE A 67 -3.33 -14.16 -16.90
C PHE A 67 -2.23 -13.20 -16.42
N GLU A 68 -1.60 -13.57 -15.34
CA GLU A 68 -0.48 -12.87 -14.76
C GLU A 68 0.60 -12.49 -15.78
N ALA A 69 1.04 -13.47 -16.58
CA ALA A 69 2.05 -13.22 -17.61
C ALA A 69 1.61 -12.19 -18.66
N GLY A 70 0.31 -12.09 -18.93
CA GLY A 70 -0.25 -11.08 -19.84
C GLY A 70 -0.32 -9.71 -19.21
N CYS A 71 -0.74 -9.60 -17.96
CA CYS A 71 -0.89 -8.32 -17.28
C CYS A 71 0.46 -7.72 -16.87
N SER A 72 1.43 -8.55 -16.47
CA SER A 72 2.71 -8.08 -15.95
C SER A 72 3.75 -7.70 -17.01
N SER A 73 3.46 -7.94 -18.28
CA SER A 73 4.44 -7.71 -19.34
C SER A 73 4.58 -6.22 -19.72
N ARG A 74 3.59 -5.40 -19.45
CA ARG A 74 3.48 -4.01 -19.89
C ARG A 74 3.21 -3.02 -18.76
N ASP A 75 2.79 -3.52 -17.60
CA ASP A 75 2.39 -2.69 -16.46
C ASP A 75 3.53 -1.99 -15.78
N VAL A 76 3.19 -0.87 -15.21
CA VAL A 76 3.90 -0.29 -14.07
C VAL A 76 3.10 -0.64 -12.82
N ASP A 77 3.69 -1.43 -11.95
CA ASP A 77 3.14 -1.71 -10.63
C ASP A 77 3.58 -0.64 -9.64
N TYR A 78 2.96 -0.61 -8.47
CA TYR A 78 3.19 0.42 -7.47
C TYR A 78 3.35 -0.16 -6.07
N LEU A 79 4.34 0.35 -5.36
CA LEU A 79 4.41 0.26 -3.91
C LEU A 79 3.42 1.27 -3.32
N HIS A 80 2.39 0.76 -2.68
CA HIS A 80 1.46 1.56 -1.91
C HIS A 80 2.11 1.91 -0.57
N VAL A 81 2.31 3.19 -0.33
CA VAL A 81 2.86 3.72 0.91
C VAL A 81 1.74 4.38 1.69
N THR A 82 1.41 3.86 2.86
CA THR A 82 0.29 4.32 3.69
C THR A 82 0.76 4.85 5.02
N ASN A 83 0.28 6.03 5.43
CA ASN A 83 0.53 6.59 6.76
C ASN A 83 -0.58 6.17 7.72
N TRP A 84 -0.49 4.94 8.24
CA TRP A 84 -1.50 4.41 9.16
C TRP A 84 -1.52 5.16 10.51
N LYS A 85 -0.39 5.72 10.94
CA LYS A 85 -0.30 6.46 12.21
C LYS A 85 -1.03 7.80 12.17
N LYS A 86 -0.95 8.50 11.03
CA LYS A 86 -1.74 9.72 10.78
C LYS A 86 -3.23 9.37 10.65
N ALA A 87 -3.53 8.27 9.94
CA ALA A 87 -4.90 7.78 9.77
C ALA A 87 -5.55 7.39 11.11
N GLU A 88 -4.84 6.72 12.01
CA GLU A 88 -5.32 6.39 13.36
C GLU A 88 -5.87 7.64 14.07
N LYS A 89 -5.12 8.75 14.02
CA LYS A 89 -5.54 10.02 14.62
C LYS A 89 -6.77 10.63 13.94
N LEU A 90 -6.85 10.54 12.63
CA LEU A 90 -8.00 11.05 11.86
C LEU A 90 -9.26 10.24 12.17
N VAL A 91 -9.15 8.91 12.23
CA VAL A 91 -10.26 8.02 12.60
C VAL A 91 -10.77 8.32 14.02
N GLN A 92 -9.87 8.56 14.97
CA GLN A 92 -10.24 8.99 16.33
C GLN A 92 -11.00 10.33 16.35
N ASN A 93 -10.76 11.20 15.37
CA ASN A 93 -11.45 12.46 15.17
C ASN A 93 -12.71 12.36 14.28
N GLY A 94 -13.11 11.15 13.92
CA GLY A 94 -14.35 10.91 13.15
C GLY A 94 -14.21 11.00 11.63
N VAL A 95 -12.97 11.01 11.09
CA VAL A 95 -12.71 11.02 9.64
C VAL A 95 -12.69 9.58 9.14
N TYR A 96 -13.84 9.07 8.76
CA TYR A 96 -14.06 7.77 8.15
C TYR A 96 -15.48 7.61 7.63
N GLU A 97 -15.72 6.64 6.80
CA GLU A 97 -17.05 6.14 6.45
C GLU A 97 -17.32 4.79 7.12
N MET A 98 -18.58 4.52 7.46
CA MET A 98 -18.99 3.20 7.94
C MET A 98 -19.42 2.34 6.75
N VAL A 99 -18.68 1.27 6.48
CA VAL A 99 -18.99 0.31 5.42
C VAL A 99 -19.09 -1.09 6.03
N ASN A 100 -20.29 -1.67 6.00
CA ASN A 100 -20.56 -3.01 6.55
C ASN A 100 -20.08 -3.20 8.00
N GLY A 101 -20.16 -2.17 8.83
CA GLY A 101 -19.75 -2.21 10.23
C GLY A 101 -18.26 -1.92 10.48
N MET A 102 -17.48 -1.68 9.45
CA MET A 102 -16.07 -1.28 9.54
C MET A 102 -15.90 0.20 9.28
N LYS A 103 -14.97 0.84 9.99
CA LYS A 103 -14.50 2.20 9.67
C LYS A 103 -13.59 2.12 8.47
N VAL A 104 -13.86 2.91 7.46
CA VAL A 104 -13.11 2.92 6.19
C VAL A 104 -12.60 4.32 5.90
N ILE A 105 -11.31 4.43 5.66
CA ILE A 105 -10.68 5.58 5.00
C ILE A 105 -10.81 5.32 3.50
N THR A 106 -11.64 6.08 2.82
CA THR A 106 -11.79 5.95 1.36
C THR A 106 -10.55 6.45 0.64
N ILE A 107 -10.42 6.13 -0.65
CA ILE A 107 -9.30 6.62 -1.47
C ILE A 107 -9.29 8.15 -1.49
N GLU A 108 -10.45 8.78 -1.63
CA GLU A 108 -10.59 10.23 -1.64
C GLU A 108 -10.11 10.86 -0.32
N MET A 109 -10.51 10.28 0.82
CA MET A 109 -10.03 10.72 2.13
C MET A 109 -8.52 10.51 2.28
N ALA A 110 -8.01 9.37 1.79
CA ALA A 110 -6.60 9.07 1.89
C ALA A 110 -5.74 10.05 1.06
N ILE A 111 -6.23 10.49 -0.09
CA ILE A 111 -5.59 11.51 -0.92
C ILE A 111 -5.72 12.90 -0.28
N GLU A 112 -6.93 13.29 0.14
CA GLU A 112 -7.19 14.61 0.75
C GLU A 112 -6.33 14.86 2.00
N HIS A 113 -6.03 13.79 2.73
CA HIS A 113 -5.28 13.88 3.97
C HIS A 113 -3.82 13.41 3.88
N ASP A 114 -3.26 13.24 2.69
CA ASP A 114 -1.88 12.76 2.48
C ASP A 114 -1.56 11.48 3.27
N LEU A 115 -2.41 10.47 3.11
CA LEU A 115 -2.26 9.19 3.80
C LEU A 115 -1.78 8.08 2.88
N PHE A 116 -1.86 8.27 1.56
CA PHE A 116 -1.66 7.23 0.57
C PHE A 116 -0.86 7.75 -0.62
N PHE A 117 0.22 7.06 -0.95
CA PHE A 117 1.12 7.42 -2.04
C PHE A 117 1.46 6.20 -2.89
N LEU A 118 1.73 6.44 -4.18
CA LEU A 118 2.09 5.42 -5.15
C LEU A 118 3.53 5.65 -5.61
N ILE A 119 4.41 4.71 -5.32
CA ILE A 119 5.80 4.71 -5.76
C ILE A 119 5.96 3.65 -6.86
N PRO A 120 6.53 3.96 -8.03
CA PRO A 120 6.75 2.98 -9.07
C PRO A 120 7.57 1.78 -8.60
N GLU A 121 7.16 0.59 -9.02
CA GLU A 121 7.79 -0.70 -8.73
C GLU A 121 8.19 -1.45 -10.00
N PRO A 122 9.08 -2.45 -9.89
CA PRO A 122 9.34 -3.38 -10.97
C PRO A 122 8.10 -4.21 -11.31
N LYS A 123 8.14 -4.83 -12.48
CA LYS A 123 7.04 -5.64 -12.99
C LYS A 123 6.70 -6.81 -12.09
N SER A 124 5.41 -6.94 -11.80
CA SER A 124 4.86 -8.04 -11.02
C SER A 124 5.64 -8.29 -9.72
N PRO A 125 5.78 -7.29 -8.86
CA PRO A 125 6.43 -7.49 -7.58
C PRO A 125 5.67 -8.55 -6.78
N HIS A 126 6.41 -9.35 -6.02
CA HIS A 126 5.83 -10.39 -5.18
C HIS A 126 6.62 -10.53 -3.89
N GLY A 127 6.41 -9.62 -3.01
CA GLY A 127 7.04 -9.53 -1.70
C GLY A 127 7.49 -8.11 -1.42
N VAL A 128 7.19 -7.66 -0.24
CA VAL A 128 7.71 -6.44 0.35
C VAL A 128 8.10 -6.72 1.78
N ASP A 129 9.30 -6.33 2.14
CA ASP A 129 9.82 -6.46 3.49
C ASP A 129 10.51 -5.17 3.90
N VAL A 130 10.27 -4.75 5.13
CA VAL A 130 10.97 -3.64 5.76
C VAL A 130 12.13 -4.19 6.57
N ASP A 131 13.32 -3.65 6.40
CA ASP A 131 14.48 -4.06 7.16
C ASP A 131 14.32 -3.76 8.67
N PRO A 132 15.09 -4.39 9.55
CA PRO A 132 14.94 -4.20 11.00
C PRO A 132 15.13 -2.75 11.49
N THR A 133 15.87 -1.91 10.76
CA THR A 133 16.05 -0.49 11.12
C THR A 133 14.93 0.40 10.61
N GLY A 134 14.13 -0.10 9.65
CA GLY A 134 13.09 0.67 8.99
C GLY A 134 13.59 1.68 7.96
N ASP A 135 14.90 1.70 7.68
CA ASP A 135 15.50 2.62 6.72
C ASP A 135 15.31 2.18 5.28
N TYR A 136 15.11 0.88 5.06
CA TYR A 136 14.99 0.29 3.73
C TYR A 136 13.77 -0.59 3.58
N ILE A 137 13.14 -0.47 2.41
CA ILE A 137 12.05 -1.33 1.98
C ILE A 137 12.55 -2.15 0.79
N VAL A 138 12.48 -3.47 0.89
CA VAL A 138 12.95 -4.40 -0.15
C VAL A 138 11.74 -4.99 -0.86
N VAL A 139 11.71 -4.86 -2.18
CA VAL A 139 10.66 -5.38 -3.03
C VAL A 139 11.23 -6.43 -3.98
N ALA A 140 10.64 -7.61 -3.99
CA ALA A 140 11.04 -8.68 -4.90
C ALA A 140 10.34 -8.54 -6.25
N GLY A 141 11.10 -8.40 -7.33
CA GLY A 141 10.57 -8.41 -8.68
C GLY A 141 10.36 -9.85 -9.17
N LYS A 142 9.10 -10.28 -9.33
CA LYS A 142 8.80 -11.64 -9.78
C LYS A 142 9.13 -11.85 -11.26
N LEU A 143 8.79 -10.88 -12.09
CA LEU A 143 9.11 -10.87 -13.53
C LEU A 143 10.24 -9.89 -13.87
N ASP A 144 10.88 -9.35 -12.88
CA ASP A 144 12.12 -8.61 -12.96
C ASP A 144 13.26 -9.46 -12.36
N SER A 145 14.45 -9.38 -12.92
CA SER A 145 15.61 -10.14 -12.44
C SER A 145 16.27 -9.57 -11.20
N HIS A 146 15.76 -8.46 -10.68
CA HIS A 146 16.33 -7.71 -9.56
C HIS A 146 15.38 -7.65 -8.38
N ALA A 147 15.93 -7.62 -7.18
CA ALA A 147 15.25 -7.08 -6.02
C ALA A 147 15.52 -5.57 -5.94
N TRP A 148 14.50 -4.80 -5.69
CA TRP A 148 14.59 -3.35 -5.57
C TRP A 148 14.67 -2.97 -4.10
N VAL A 149 15.49 -1.96 -3.80
CA VAL A 149 15.65 -1.44 -2.45
C VAL A 149 15.33 0.04 -2.44
N TYR A 150 14.29 0.40 -1.71
CA TYR A 150 13.89 1.79 -1.52
C TYR A 150 14.45 2.30 -0.20
N SER A 151 15.03 3.48 -0.19
CA SER A 151 15.35 4.20 1.04
C SER A 151 14.10 4.89 1.55
N PHE A 152 13.76 4.69 2.82
CA PHE A 152 12.63 5.39 3.44
C PHE A 152 12.83 6.91 3.44
N GLU A 153 14.04 7.38 3.68
CA GLU A 153 14.39 8.81 3.57
C GLU A 153 14.08 9.38 2.17
N LYS A 154 14.43 8.62 1.11
CA LYS A 154 14.13 9.04 -0.27
C LYS A 154 12.62 9.02 -0.56
N ILE A 155 11.87 8.04 -0.04
CA ILE A 155 10.41 8.01 -0.13
C ILE A 155 9.82 9.26 0.51
N MET A 156 10.23 9.58 1.74
CA MET A 156 9.75 10.78 2.44
C MET A 156 10.09 12.06 1.70
N LYS A 157 11.28 12.14 1.14
CA LYS A 157 11.67 13.28 0.31
C LYS A 157 10.80 13.41 -0.94
N ALA A 158 10.52 12.29 -1.63
CA ALA A 158 9.63 12.29 -2.80
C ALA A 158 8.21 12.75 -2.45
N ILE A 159 7.71 12.36 -1.28
CA ILE A 159 6.42 12.80 -0.76
C ILE A 159 6.44 14.30 -0.47
N ASP A 160 7.45 14.80 0.24
CA ASP A 160 7.56 16.22 0.60
C ASP A 160 7.74 17.15 -0.62
N GLU A 161 8.41 16.67 -1.65
CA GLU A 161 8.65 17.39 -2.89
C GLU A 161 7.55 17.17 -3.94
N GLU A 162 6.55 16.32 -3.65
CA GLU A 162 5.50 15.88 -4.60
C GLU A 162 6.09 15.33 -5.92
N ASN A 163 7.26 14.74 -5.83
CA ASN A 163 8.00 14.21 -6.99
C ASN A 163 8.14 12.69 -6.90
N PHE A 164 7.27 12.00 -7.61
CA PHE A 164 7.23 10.53 -7.67
C PHE A 164 7.81 9.98 -8.99
N GLU A 165 8.38 10.83 -9.83
CA GLU A 165 9.12 10.38 -11.00
C GLU A 165 10.41 9.71 -10.52
N GLY A 166 10.54 8.40 -10.82
CA GLY A 166 11.70 7.63 -10.43
C GLY A 166 12.98 8.29 -10.95
N THR A 167 13.82 8.71 -10.04
CA THR A 167 15.20 9.06 -10.36
C THR A 167 16.05 7.85 -10.02
N ASP A 168 16.81 7.39 -10.99
CA ASP A 168 17.86 6.36 -10.87
C ASP A 168 18.82 6.63 -9.69
#